data_4c34122ab4b36424ab6d3793dca1a55a
#
_entry.id   4c34122ab4b36424ab6d3793dca1a55a
#
_cell.length_a   1.000
_cell.length_b   1.000
_cell.length_c   1.000
_cell.angle_alpha   90.00
_cell.angle_beta   90.00
_cell.angle_gamma   90.00
#
_symmetry.space_group_name_H-M   'P 1'
#
loop_
_entity.id
_entity.type
_entity.pdbx_description
1 polymer ?
#
loop_
_entity_poly.entity_id
_entity_poly.type
_entity_poly.pdbx_seq_one_letter_code
_entity_poly.pdbx_strand_id
1 'polypeptide(L)'
;GDKSAIRPFRVHVSESQLVDMRRRIKATRWPDRETVPDESQGIQLATIQGLAQYWATGYDWRKCEARLNSYPQFITEIDGLDIHFIHVRSKHENAMPLIVTHGWPGSVIEQFKIIDPLVNPTAYGAPASDAFHLVIPSLPGYGFSARPTTTGWGPERTARAWVTLMKRLGYE
;
A
#
# COMPACT_ATOMS: atom_id res chain seq x y z
N GLY A 1 -3.94 -24.98 9.81
CA GLY A 1 -4.36 -24.68 8.44
C GLY A 1 -3.16 -24.58 7.51
N ASP A 2 -3.37 -24.69 6.21
CA ASP A 2 -2.31 -24.53 5.22
C ASP A 2 -1.79 -23.09 5.23
N LYS A 3 -0.54 -22.92 5.65
CA LYS A 3 0.12 -21.62 5.76
C LYS A 3 0.40 -20.98 4.39
N SER A 4 0.45 -21.79 3.34
CA SER A 4 0.64 -21.31 1.96
C SER A 4 -0.65 -20.84 1.29
N ALA A 5 -1.81 -21.05 1.91
CA ALA A 5 -3.09 -20.68 1.35
C ALA A 5 -3.19 -19.18 1.10
N ILE A 6 -3.76 -18.81 -0.04
CA ILE A 6 -4.09 -17.41 -0.37
C ILE A 6 -5.50 -17.14 0.18
N ARG A 7 -5.58 -16.26 1.17
CA ARG A 7 -6.82 -15.95 1.89
C ARG A 7 -7.33 -14.58 1.45
N PRO A 8 -8.63 -14.42 1.15
CA PRO A 8 -9.21 -13.11 0.90
C PRO A 8 -8.99 -12.17 2.08
N PHE A 9 -8.74 -10.90 1.78
CA PHE A 9 -8.54 -9.84 2.76
C PHE A 9 -9.41 -8.64 2.44
N ARG A 10 -9.95 -8.00 3.47
CA ARG A 10 -10.71 -6.77 3.36
C ARG A 10 -10.25 -5.79 4.45
N VAL A 11 -9.97 -4.57 4.06
CA VAL A 11 -9.60 -3.51 5.00
C VAL A 11 -10.82 -3.09 5.82
N HIS A 12 -10.67 -3.08 7.13
CA HIS A 12 -11.65 -2.53 8.06
C HIS A 12 -10.93 -1.88 9.24
N VAL A 13 -10.97 -0.56 9.30
CA VAL A 13 -10.43 0.21 10.44
C VAL A 13 -11.58 0.59 11.35
N SER A 14 -11.52 0.22 12.62
CA SER A 14 -12.59 0.53 13.57
C SER A 14 -12.72 2.03 13.81
N GLU A 15 -13.93 2.49 14.16
CA GLU A 15 -14.13 3.91 14.50
C GLU A 15 -13.28 4.34 15.70
N SER A 16 -13.09 3.45 16.67
CA SER A 16 -12.22 3.72 17.83
C SER A 16 -10.76 4.02 17.43
N GLN A 17 -10.23 3.32 16.42
CA GLN A 17 -8.88 3.58 15.89
C GLN A 17 -8.81 4.94 15.18
N LEU A 18 -9.86 5.33 14.45
CA LEU A 18 -9.91 6.63 13.79
C LEU A 18 -10.05 7.76 14.82
N VAL A 19 -10.83 7.58 15.85
CA VAL A 19 -10.96 8.54 16.97
C VAL A 19 -9.62 8.69 17.70
N ASP A 20 -8.92 7.59 17.98
CA ASP A 20 -7.59 7.63 18.63
C ASP A 20 -6.55 8.33 17.74
N MET A 21 -6.55 8.05 16.44
CA MET A 21 -5.69 8.75 15.49
C MET A 21 -5.91 10.27 15.53
N ARG A 22 -7.17 10.71 15.42
CA ARG A 22 -7.51 12.16 15.49
C ARG A 22 -7.10 12.79 16.81
N ARG A 23 -7.31 12.07 17.92
CA ARG A 23 -6.86 12.52 19.25
C ARG A 23 -5.34 12.70 19.31
N ARG A 24 -4.58 11.75 18.76
CA ARG A 24 -3.09 11.81 18.72
C ARG A 24 -2.62 12.98 17.85
N ILE A 25 -3.21 13.19 16.69
CA ILE A 25 -2.87 14.32 15.81
C ILE A 25 -3.08 15.65 16.57
N LYS A 26 -4.22 15.81 17.23
CA LYS A 26 -4.51 17.03 18.03
C LYS A 26 -3.58 17.22 19.23
N ALA A 27 -3.02 16.15 19.77
CA ALA A 27 -2.08 16.17 20.88
C ALA A 27 -0.60 16.26 20.44
N THR A 28 -0.33 16.49 19.14
CA THR A 28 1.03 16.61 18.62
C THR A 28 1.78 17.74 19.30
N ARG A 29 2.98 17.45 19.78
CA ARG A 29 3.92 18.44 20.28
C ARG A 29 4.76 18.91 19.11
N TRP A 30 4.49 20.14 18.69
CA TRP A 30 5.16 20.71 17.52
C TRP A 30 6.59 21.14 17.85
N PRO A 31 7.53 21.06 16.89
CA PRO A 31 8.85 21.63 17.01
C PRO A 31 8.79 23.17 16.96
N ASP A 32 9.93 23.79 17.23
CA ASP A 32 10.06 25.23 17.05
C ASP A 32 9.85 25.63 15.58
N ARG A 33 9.38 26.87 15.39
CA ARG A 33 9.19 27.43 14.06
C ARG A 33 10.55 27.64 13.37
N GLU A 34 10.56 27.47 12.03
CA GLU A 34 11.69 27.89 11.19
C GLU A 34 12.06 29.37 11.42
N THR A 35 13.35 29.71 11.27
CA THR A 35 13.88 31.08 11.47
C THR A 35 13.99 31.86 10.16
N VAL A 36 13.62 31.26 9.03
CA VAL A 36 13.64 31.86 7.69
C VAL A 36 12.22 32.02 7.14
N PRO A 37 11.99 32.99 6.23
CA PRO A 37 10.66 33.21 5.68
C PRO A 37 10.30 32.27 4.51
N ASP A 38 11.24 31.42 4.08
CA ASP A 38 11.13 30.50 2.95
C ASP A 38 11.27 29.04 3.37
N GLU A 39 11.45 28.14 2.40
CA GLU A 39 11.58 26.69 2.63
C GLU A 39 13.04 26.21 2.67
N SER A 40 14.04 27.09 2.81
CA SER A 40 15.45 26.75 2.84
C SER A 40 15.84 25.86 4.04
N GLN A 41 15.07 25.88 5.13
CA GLN A 41 15.20 24.97 6.27
C GLN A 41 14.25 23.75 6.21
N GLY A 42 13.57 23.53 5.09
CA GLY A 42 12.59 22.47 4.91
C GLY A 42 11.15 23.01 4.96
N ILE A 43 10.17 22.10 5.16
CA ILE A 43 8.75 22.47 5.17
C ILE A 43 8.45 23.36 6.39
N GLN A 44 7.78 24.47 6.15
CA GLN A 44 7.38 25.42 7.20
C GLN A 44 6.40 24.76 8.19
N LEU A 45 6.55 25.07 9.46
CA LEU A 45 5.71 24.55 10.55
C LEU A 45 4.22 24.81 10.29
N ALA A 46 3.86 25.99 9.80
CA ALA A 46 2.47 26.36 9.51
C ALA A 46 1.83 25.44 8.45
N THR A 47 2.60 25.02 7.43
CA THR A 47 2.14 24.09 6.38
C THR A 47 1.82 22.72 6.96
N ILE A 48 2.69 22.18 7.80
CA ILE A 48 2.46 20.88 8.46
C ILE A 48 1.31 20.94 9.46
N GLN A 49 1.17 22.03 10.21
CA GLN A 49 0.03 22.23 11.10
C GLN A 49 -1.29 22.30 10.34
N GLY A 50 -1.33 22.98 9.19
CA GLY A 50 -2.50 23.01 8.31
C GLY A 50 -2.88 21.64 7.77
N LEU A 51 -1.90 20.84 7.34
CA LEU A 51 -2.11 19.46 6.90
C LEU A 51 -2.63 18.56 8.03
N ALA A 52 -2.04 18.65 9.22
CA ALA A 52 -2.47 17.90 10.40
C ALA A 52 -3.90 18.27 10.83
N GLN A 53 -4.25 19.56 10.77
CA GLN A 53 -5.61 20.03 11.03
C GLN A 53 -6.62 19.44 10.04
N TYR A 54 -6.29 19.46 8.74
CA TYR A 54 -7.12 18.83 7.73
C TYR A 54 -7.27 17.32 7.99
N TRP A 55 -6.17 16.61 8.30
CA TRP A 55 -6.20 15.19 8.61
C TRP A 55 -7.07 14.85 9.82
N ALA A 56 -6.98 15.68 10.88
CA ALA A 56 -7.77 15.48 12.10
C ALA A 56 -9.27 15.80 11.94
N THR A 57 -9.68 16.62 10.96
CA THR A 57 -11.05 17.15 10.88
C THR A 57 -11.74 16.94 9.55
N GLY A 58 -11.07 17.20 8.42
CA GLY A 58 -11.67 17.20 7.07
C GLY A 58 -11.41 15.92 6.26
N TYR A 59 -10.37 15.16 6.61
CA TYR A 59 -10.03 13.95 5.87
C TYR A 59 -10.98 12.80 6.22
N ASP A 60 -11.56 12.19 5.19
CA ASP A 60 -12.45 11.03 5.33
C ASP A 60 -11.72 9.74 4.92
N TRP A 61 -11.22 9.00 5.92
CA TRP A 61 -10.59 7.69 5.73
C TRP A 61 -11.51 6.69 5.02
N ARG A 62 -12.84 6.75 5.26
CA ARG A 62 -13.79 5.79 4.67
C ARG A 62 -13.77 5.81 3.14
N LYS A 63 -13.47 6.96 2.52
CA LYS A 63 -13.29 7.05 1.06
C LYS A 63 -12.05 6.28 0.60
N CYS A 64 -10.95 6.38 1.31
CA CYS A 64 -9.74 5.62 1.01
C CYS A 64 -9.94 4.12 1.25
N GLU A 65 -10.57 3.74 2.37
CA GLU A 65 -10.90 2.36 2.71
C GLU A 65 -11.83 1.73 1.65
N ALA A 66 -12.84 2.45 1.20
CA ALA A 66 -13.74 2.00 0.15
C ALA A 66 -13.01 1.79 -1.18
N ARG A 67 -12.09 2.70 -1.54
CA ARG A 67 -11.27 2.57 -2.75
C ARG A 67 -10.31 1.38 -2.67
N LEU A 68 -9.65 1.17 -1.54
CA LEU A 68 -8.83 -0.02 -1.30
C LEU A 68 -9.67 -1.30 -1.48
N ASN A 69 -10.84 -1.34 -0.86
CA ASN A 69 -11.73 -2.49 -0.90
C ASN A 69 -12.43 -2.70 -2.25
N SER A 70 -12.28 -1.78 -3.21
CA SER A 70 -12.73 -1.99 -4.58
C SER A 70 -11.79 -2.89 -5.39
N TYR A 71 -10.57 -3.13 -4.89
CA TYR A 71 -9.62 -4.07 -5.50
C TYR A 71 -9.62 -5.41 -4.77
N PRO A 72 -9.44 -6.54 -5.48
CA PRO A 72 -9.23 -7.84 -4.85
C PRO A 72 -7.95 -7.82 -4.01
N GLN A 73 -8.05 -8.19 -2.74
CA GLN A 73 -6.94 -8.21 -1.79
C GLN A 73 -6.86 -9.54 -1.09
N PHE A 74 -5.64 -9.93 -0.75
CA PHE A 74 -5.35 -11.23 -0.17
C PHE A 74 -4.22 -11.14 0.85
N ILE A 75 -4.11 -12.20 1.66
CA ILE A 75 -2.98 -12.47 2.55
C ILE A 75 -2.51 -13.91 2.33
N THR A 76 -1.20 -14.11 2.32
CA THR A 76 -0.56 -15.43 2.35
C THR A 76 0.67 -15.39 3.27
N GLU A 77 0.94 -16.47 4.01
CA GLU A 77 2.13 -16.54 4.87
C GLU A 77 3.36 -16.92 4.03
N ILE A 78 4.42 -16.10 4.08
CA ILE A 78 5.71 -16.37 3.46
C ILE A 78 6.80 -16.20 4.53
N ASP A 79 7.64 -17.20 4.73
CA ASP A 79 8.72 -17.20 5.72
C ASP A 79 8.25 -16.80 7.14
N GLY A 80 7.05 -17.25 7.53
CA GLY A 80 6.48 -16.97 8.84
C GLY A 80 5.81 -15.59 8.99
N LEU A 81 5.73 -14.80 7.91
CA LEU A 81 5.03 -13.52 7.89
C LEU A 81 3.80 -13.56 7.00
N ASP A 82 2.68 -13.06 7.50
CA ASP A 82 1.53 -12.73 6.68
C ASP A 82 1.85 -11.56 5.75
N ILE A 83 1.83 -11.80 4.46
CA ILE A 83 2.04 -10.80 3.41
C ILE A 83 0.70 -10.44 2.78
N HIS A 84 0.32 -9.20 2.92
CA HIS A 84 -0.83 -8.61 2.26
C HIS A 84 -0.47 -8.17 0.84
N PHE A 85 -1.38 -8.37 -0.11
CA PHE A 85 -1.21 -7.88 -1.48
C PHE A 85 -2.54 -7.62 -2.17
N ILE A 86 -2.51 -6.68 -3.11
CA ILE A 86 -3.56 -6.46 -4.11
C ILE A 86 -3.21 -7.34 -5.32
N HIS A 87 -4.18 -8.05 -5.89
CA HIS A 87 -3.98 -8.82 -7.11
C HIS A 87 -5.13 -8.58 -8.08
N VAL A 88 -4.84 -7.90 -9.17
CA VAL A 88 -5.83 -7.56 -10.20
C VAL A 88 -5.46 -8.24 -11.51
N ARG A 89 -6.29 -9.18 -11.95
CA ARG A 89 -6.11 -9.83 -13.25
C ARG A 89 -6.69 -8.96 -14.36
N SER A 90 -5.94 -8.81 -15.45
CA SER A 90 -6.47 -8.25 -16.69
C SER A 90 -7.52 -9.17 -17.30
N LYS A 91 -8.48 -8.58 -18.02
CA LYS A 91 -9.40 -9.32 -18.90
C LYS A 91 -8.73 -9.83 -20.18
N HIS A 92 -7.53 -9.34 -20.50
CA HIS A 92 -6.75 -9.75 -21.67
C HIS A 92 -5.96 -11.01 -21.34
N GLU A 93 -6.22 -12.10 -22.08
CA GLU A 93 -5.70 -13.46 -21.75
C GLU A 93 -4.17 -13.56 -21.76
N ASN A 94 -3.51 -12.79 -22.64
CA ASN A 94 -2.04 -12.80 -22.77
C ASN A 94 -1.35 -11.70 -21.96
N ALA A 95 -2.01 -11.18 -20.90
CA ALA A 95 -1.42 -10.17 -20.07
C ALA A 95 -0.17 -10.70 -19.34
N MET A 96 0.89 -9.89 -19.32
CA MET A 96 2.13 -10.23 -18.62
C MET A 96 1.96 -10.08 -17.10
N PRO A 97 2.42 -11.03 -16.28
CA PRO A 97 2.46 -10.83 -14.84
C PRO A 97 3.46 -9.74 -14.44
N LEU A 98 3.02 -8.81 -13.61
CA LEU A 98 3.84 -7.71 -13.11
C LEU A 98 3.65 -7.56 -11.60
N ILE A 99 4.75 -7.57 -10.87
CA ILE A 99 4.77 -7.21 -9.45
C ILE A 99 5.34 -5.80 -9.28
N VAL A 100 4.64 -4.94 -8.53
CA VAL A 100 5.06 -3.57 -8.26
C VAL A 100 5.14 -3.35 -6.76
N THR A 101 6.32 -2.99 -6.29
CA THR A 101 6.59 -2.77 -4.86
C THR A 101 6.65 -1.27 -4.56
N HIS A 102 5.91 -0.84 -3.52
CA HIS A 102 6.02 0.53 -3.01
C HIS A 102 7.35 0.76 -2.31
N GLY A 103 7.73 2.03 -2.12
CA GLY A 103 8.94 2.44 -1.43
C GLY A 103 8.72 2.84 0.04
N TRP A 104 9.82 3.18 0.75
CA TRP A 104 9.76 3.79 2.08
C TRP A 104 9.50 5.31 1.97
N PRO A 105 8.66 5.89 2.81
CA PRO A 105 7.79 5.35 3.87
C PRO A 105 6.35 5.09 3.40
N GLY A 106 6.17 4.55 2.24
CA GLY A 106 4.90 4.48 1.54
C GLY A 106 4.03 3.26 1.83
N SER A 107 3.07 3.02 0.94
CA SER A 107 2.14 1.89 0.99
C SER A 107 1.59 1.56 -0.39
N VAL A 108 0.78 0.51 -0.49
CA VAL A 108 0.09 0.11 -1.73
C VAL A 108 -0.82 1.21 -2.31
N ILE A 109 -1.23 2.19 -1.50
CA ILE A 109 -2.05 3.33 -1.93
C ILE A 109 -1.33 4.18 -3.00
N GLU A 110 0.00 4.25 -2.97
CA GLU A 110 0.78 4.97 -3.99
C GLU A 110 0.55 4.45 -5.40
N GLN A 111 0.15 3.17 -5.53
CA GLN A 111 -0.03 2.50 -6.82
C GLN A 111 -1.44 2.64 -7.40
N PHE A 112 -2.39 3.29 -6.73
CA PHE A 112 -3.78 3.36 -7.17
C PHE A 112 -3.97 3.92 -8.58
N LYS A 113 -3.13 4.86 -8.99
CA LYS A 113 -3.26 5.52 -10.30
C LYS A 113 -2.77 4.66 -11.46
N ILE A 114 -1.93 3.66 -11.21
CA ILE A 114 -1.38 2.80 -12.25
C ILE A 114 -2.17 1.50 -12.44
N ILE A 115 -3.06 1.13 -11.51
CA ILE A 115 -3.78 -0.15 -11.56
C ILE A 115 -4.60 -0.26 -12.84
N ASP A 116 -5.57 0.61 -13.03
CA ASP A 116 -6.46 0.54 -14.21
C ASP A 116 -5.72 0.66 -15.55
N PRO A 117 -4.80 1.64 -15.74
CA PRO A 117 -4.05 1.72 -17.00
C PRO A 117 -3.24 0.47 -17.33
N LEU A 118 -2.66 -0.20 -16.34
CA LEU A 118 -1.87 -1.40 -16.55
C LEU A 118 -2.73 -2.64 -16.79
N VAL A 119 -3.86 -2.76 -16.10
CA VAL A 119 -4.73 -3.95 -16.21
C VAL A 119 -5.68 -3.86 -17.40
N ASN A 120 -6.08 -2.66 -17.79
CA ASN A 120 -7.05 -2.39 -18.84
C ASN A 120 -6.56 -1.28 -19.80
N PRO A 121 -5.41 -1.47 -20.46
CA PRO A 121 -4.78 -0.44 -21.30
C PRO A 121 -5.67 0.05 -22.46
N THR A 122 -6.58 -0.81 -22.95
CA THR A 122 -7.47 -0.45 -24.05
C THR A 122 -8.46 0.67 -23.70
N ALA A 123 -8.78 0.86 -22.41
CA ALA A 123 -9.58 1.99 -21.95
C ALA A 123 -8.79 3.32 -21.94
N TYR A 124 -7.47 3.25 -22.11
CA TYR A 124 -6.54 4.38 -22.08
C TYR A 124 -5.83 4.61 -23.43
N GLY A 125 -6.33 3.99 -24.51
CA GLY A 125 -5.80 4.17 -25.86
C GLY A 125 -4.56 3.34 -26.21
N ALA A 126 -4.16 2.40 -25.35
CA ALA A 126 -3.07 1.46 -25.61
C ALA A 126 -3.60 0.09 -26.10
N PRO A 127 -2.79 -0.73 -26.80
CA PRO A 127 -3.23 -2.03 -27.30
C PRO A 127 -3.39 -3.05 -26.16
N ALA A 128 -4.19 -4.09 -26.40
CA ALA A 128 -4.39 -5.19 -25.46
C ALA A 128 -3.09 -5.94 -25.11
N SER A 129 -2.12 -5.94 -26.02
CA SER A 129 -0.78 -6.52 -25.79
C SER A 129 0.01 -5.87 -24.68
N ASP A 130 -0.35 -4.66 -24.26
CA ASP A 130 0.32 -3.91 -23.19
C ASP A 130 -0.31 -4.19 -21.81
N ALA A 131 -1.22 -5.15 -21.72
CA ALA A 131 -1.91 -5.47 -20.49
C ALA A 131 -1.04 -6.28 -19.52
N PHE A 132 -1.25 -6.03 -18.22
CA PHE A 132 -0.59 -6.75 -17.13
C PHE A 132 -1.61 -7.38 -16.18
N HIS A 133 -1.28 -8.58 -15.67
CA HIS A 133 -1.82 -9.07 -14.41
C HIS A 133 -0.99 -8.46 -13.30
N LEU A 134 -1.61 -7.70 -12.41
CA LEU A 134 -0.89 -6.82 -11.49
C LEU A 134 -0.93 -7.37 -10.06
N VAL A 135 0.24 -7.48 -9.43
CA VAL A 135 0.41 -7.86 -8.03
C VAL A 135 1.10 -6.72 -7.30
N ILE A 136 0.47 -6.19 -6.24
CA ILE A 136 1.00 -5.08 -5.45
C ILE A 136 1.06 -5.51 -3.98
N PRO A 137 2.21 -6.04 -3.50
CA PRO A 137 2.36 -6.41 -2.10
C PRO A 137 2.62 -5.22 -1.20
N SER A 138 2.17 -5.32 0.05
CA SER A 138 2.69 -4.51 1.14
C SER A 138 4.03 -5.09 1.60
N LEU A 139 5.07 -4.26 1.68
CA LEU A 139 6.37 -4.68 2.20
C LEU A 139 6.24 -5.28 3.62
N PRO A 140 7.11 -6.23 4.01
CA PRO A 140 7.16 -6.71 5.39
C PRO A 140 7.25 -5.55 6.40
N GLY A 141 6.33 -5.49 7.35
CA GLY A 141 6.23 -4.41 8.33
C GLY A 141 5.47 -3.17 7.90
N TYR A 142 4.98 -3.12 6.66
CA TYR A 142 4.22 -2.00 6.09
C TYR A 142 2.76 -2.38 5.85
N GLY A 143 1.91 -1.37 5.86
CA GLY A 143 0.50 -1.52 5.55
C GLY A 143 -0.17 -2.64 6.34
N PHE A 144 -0.71 -3.64 5.64
CA PHE A 144 -1.41 -4.78 6.24
C PHE A 144 -0.57 -6.06 6.28
N SER A 145 0.69 -6.03 5.86
CA SER A 145 1.64 -7.12 6.09
C SER A 145 2.07 -7.18 7.55
N ALA A 146 2.39 -8.40 8.04
CA ALA A 146 2.87 -8.58 9.38
C ALA A 146 4.24 -7.91 9.60
N ARG A 147 4.51 -7.57 10.86
CA ARG A 147 5.79 -6.99 11.27
C ARG A 147 6.82 -8.08 11.49
N PRO A 148 8.03 -7.99 10.91
CA PRO A 148 9.12 -8.90 11.21
C PRO A 148 9.45 -8.89 12.71
N THR A 149 9.62 -10.07 13.29
CA THR A 149 10.05 -10.26 14.67
C THR A 149 11.49 -10.74 14.77
N THR A 150 12.14 -10.96 13.62
CA THR A 150 13.54 -11.39 13.49
C THR A 150 14.28 -10.47 12.54
N THR A 151 15.61 -10.45 12.65
CA THR A 151 16.48 -9.73 11.71
C THR A 151 16.52 -10.37 10.32
N GLY A 152 17.08 -9.67 9.33
CA GLY A 152 17.39 -10.24 8.01
C GLY A 152 16.31 -10.03 6.93
N TRP A 153 15.24 -9.30 7.19
CA TRP A 153 14.28 -8.88 6.18
C TRP A 153 14.77 -7.67 5.38
N GLY A 154 15.87 -7.88 4.65
CA GLY A 154 16.40 -6.91 3.70
C GLY A 154 15.84 -7.10 2.28
N PRO A 155 16.33 -6.32 1.30
CA PRO A 155 15.85 -6.36 -0.09
C PRO A 155 15.93 -7.75 -0.73
N GLU A 156 17.00 -8.50 -0.50
CA GLU A 156 17.19 -9.84 -1.10
C GLU A 156 16.18 -10.86 -0.56
N ARG A 157 15.90 -10.84 0.75
CA ARG A 157 14.89 -11.73 1.34
C ARG A 157 13.49 -11.36 0.87
N THR A 158 13.19 -10.08 0.78
CA THR A 158 11.93 -9.58 0.23
C THR A 158 11.77 -10.01 -1.22
N ALA A 159 12.81 -9.90 -2.05
CA ALA A 159 12.76 -10.35 -3.44
C ALA A 159 12.48 -11.86 -3.56
N ARG A 160 13.11 -12.70 -2.72
CA ARG A 160 12.79 -14.14 -2.67
C ARG A 160 11.34 -14.40 -2.24
N ALA A 161 10.82 -13.63 -1.30
CA ALA A 161 9.42 -13.72 -0.90
C ALA A 161 8.48 -13.36 -2.05
N TRP A 162 8.82 -12.38 -2.88
CA TRP A 162 8.04 -12.02 -4.07
C TRP A 162 8.07 -13.11 -5.13
N VAL A 163 9.20 -13.79 -5.34
CA VAL A 163 9.25 -14.98 -6.21
C VAL A 163 8.30 -16.06 -5.69
N THR A 164 8.31 -16.32 -4.39
CA THR A 164 7.38 -17.28 -3.78
C THR A 164 5.91 -16.85 -3.97
N LEU A 165 5.60 -15.58 -3.79
CA LEU A 165 4.26 -15.04 -4.00
C LEU A 165 3.79 -15.24 -5.44
N MET A 166 4.62 -14.86 -6.42
CA MET A 166 4.28 -14.98 -7.84
C MET A 166 4.05 -16.44 -8.24
N LYS A 167 4.89 -17.36 -7.78
CA LYS A 167 4.70 -18.81 -8.02
C LYS A 167 3.40 -19.35 -7.40
N ARG A 168 3.03 -18.91 -6.19
CA ARG A 168 1.73 -19.28 -5.58
C ARG A 168 0.53 -18.79 -6.38
N LEU A 169 0.68 -17.68 -7.08
CA LEU A 169 -0.35 -17.12 -7.97
C LEU A 169 -0.38 -17.80 -9.35
N GLY A 170 0.54 -18.75 -9.62
CA GLY A 170 0.64 -19.46 -10.89
C GLY A 170 1.42 -18.71 -11.96
N TYR A 171 2.26 -17.76 -11.57
CA TYR A 171 3.17 -17.03 -12.46
C TYR A 171 4.58 -17.60 -12.36
N GLU A 172 5.22 -17.82 -13.53
CA GLU A 172 6.60 -18.32 -13.68
C GLU A 172 7.57 -17.21 -14.10
#